data_581f7b0b1cb9cac16d65dcdaeaa73a4a
#
_entry.id   581f7b0b1cb9cac16d65dcdaeaa73a4a
#
_cell.length_a   1.000
_cell.length_b   1.000
_cell.length_c   1.000
_cell.angle_alpha   90.00
_cell.angle_beta   90.00
_cell.angle_gamma   90.00
#
_symmetry.space_group_name_H-M   'P 1'
#
loop_
_entity.id
_entity.type
_entity.pdbx_description
1 polymer ?
#
loop_
_entity_poly.entity_id
_entity_poly.type
_entity_poly.pdbx_seq_one_letter_code
_entity_poly.pdbx_strand_id
1 'polypeptide(L)'
;TLSCSSAASDVYKRQGIPSGKALDIVQASPVEKFDAKLTGGNDYSVLNGSDVVIVTAGVPRKPGMSRDDLIETNTNVMKQVGKGIADNCPNAFVICITNPLDAMVGVLQRAAGLKTNKIVGMAGVLDSARFRYFLAEEFNVSVRDVSAFVLGGHGDSMVPLIRYSTVAGIPVPDLIEMGWTTQEKICLHKAPAVSVTEA
;
A
#
# COMPACT_ATOMS: atom_id res chain seq x y z
N THR A 1 7.46 -7.17 -18.60
CA THR A 1 6.24 -7.99 -18.52
C THR A 1 5.65 -7.81 -17.12
N LEU A 2 4.42 -7.31 -17.03
CA LEU A 2 3.69 -7.25 -15.77
C LEU A 2 2.79 -8.48 -15.69
N SER A 3 3.00 -9.32 -14.69
CA SER A 3 2.13 -10.44 -14.42
C SER A 3 1.27 -10.17 -13.18
N CYS A 4 -0.01 -10.46 -13.26
CA CYS A 4 -0.96 -10.34 -12.16
C CYS A 4 -1.39 -11.74 -11.72
N SER A 5 -1.09 -12.10 -10.48
CA SER A 5 -1.60 -13.33 -9.86
C SER A 5 -2.59 -12.97 -8.75
N SER A 6 -3.76 -13.58 -8.75
CA SER A 6 -4.74 -13.49 -7.67
C SER A 6 -4.65 -14.73 -6.80
N ALA A 7 -3.71 -14.75 -5.88
CA ALA A 7 -3.51 -15.85 -4.94
C ALA A 7 -4.11 -15.53 -3.56
N ALA A 8 -5.43 -15.41 -3.49
CA ALA A 8 -6.16 -15.43 -2.23
C ALA A 8 -6.91 -16.74 -2.10
N SER A 9 -7.18 -17.19 -0.90
CA SER A 9 -7.81 -18.46 -0.52
C SER A 9 -9.14 -18.82 -1.19
N ASP A 10 -9.71 -17.94 -2.02
CA ASP A 10 -10.91 -18.17 -2.83
C ASP A 10 -10.63 -18.41 -4.33
N VAL A 11 -9.38 -18.62 -4.71
CA VAL A 11 -8.92 -18.75 -6.10
C VAL A 11 -9.61 -19.89 -6.86
N TYR A 12 -10.00 -20.94 -6.18
CA TYR A 12 -10.67 -22.09 -6.80
C TYR A 12 -12.08 -21.80 -7.35
N LYS A 13 -12.71 -20.68 -6.94
CA LYS A 13 -14.09 -20.36 -7.33
C LYS A 13 -14.21 -19.35 -8.46
N ARG A 14 -13.14 -18.70 -8.89
CA ARG A 14 -13.20 -17.58 -9.85
C ARG A 14 -12.12 -17.68 -10.92
N GLN A 15 -12.15 -18.79 -11.68
CA GLN A 15 -11.30 -18.96 -12.86
C GLN A 15 -11.55 -17.81 -13.84
N GLY A 16 -10.47 -17.22 -14.37
CA GLY A 16 -10.54 -16.18 -15.40
C GLY A 16 -10.51 -14.73 -14.90
N ILE A 17 -10.71 -14.44 -13.58
CA ILE A 17 -10.68 -13.07 -13.09
C ILE A 17 -9.33 -12.38 -13.33
N PRO A 18 -8.16 -12.98 -13.03
CA PRO A 18 -6.88 -12.32 -13.29
C PRO A 18 -6.67 -12.04 -14.78
N SER A 19 -7.08 -12.96 -15.65
CA SER A 19 -6.99 -12.78 -17.10
C SER A 19 -7.94 -11.68 -17.60
N GLY A 20 -9.18 -11.64 -17.08
CA GLY A 20 -10.13 -10.58 -17.39
C GLY A 20 -9.62 -9.20 -16.96
N LYS A 21 -9.09 -9.06 -15.74
CA LYS A 21 -8.49 -7.81 -15.27
C LYS A 21 -7.27 -7.39 -16.07
N ALA A 22 -6.42 -8.34 -16.46
CA ALA A 22 -5.27 -8.05 -17.31
C ALA A 22 -5.73 -7.52 -18.68
N LEU A 23 -6.79 -8.11 -19.25
CA LEU A 23 -7.37 -7.67 -20.51
C LEU A 23 -7.96 -6.26 -20.39
N ASP A 24 -8.73 -5.97 -19.34
CA ASP A 24 -9.31 -4.63 -19.11
C ASP A 24 -8.22 -3.56 -19.04
N ILE A 25 -7.13 -3.83 -18.31
CA ILE A 25 -6.00 -2.90 -18.21
C ILE A 25 -5.32 -2.72 -19.57
N VAL A 26 -5.08 -3.80 -20.33
CA VAL A 26 -4.47 -3.71 -21.66
C VAL A 26 -5.35 -2.89 -22.60
N GLN A 27 -6.67 -3.04 -22.53
CA GLN A 27 -7.60 -2.25 -23.36
C GLN A 27 -7.58 -0.76 -23.05
N ALA A 28 -7.13 -0.34 -21.88
CA ALA A 28 -6.90 1.06 -21.55
C ALA A 28 -5.60 1.64 -22.19
N SER A 29 -4.70 0.77 -22.68
CA SER A 29 -3.38 1.20 -23.17
C SER A 29 -3.40 2.24 -24.28
N PRO A 30 -4.34 2.23 -25.25
CA PRO A 30 -4.40 3.29 -26.29
C PRO A 30 -4.73 4.67 -25.71
N VAL A 31 -5.50 4.71 -24.62
CA VAL A 31 -5.90 5.96 -23.94
C VAL A 31 -4.79 6.44 -23.01
N GLU A 32 -4.26 5.52 -22.20
CA GLU A 32 -3.23 5.77 -21.18
C GLU A 32 -1.80 5.79 -21.74
N LYS A 33 -1.64 5.48 -23.04
CA LYS A 33 -0.38 5.51 -23.80
C LYS A 33 0.73 4.68 -23.18
N PHE A 34 0.46 3.40 -22.90
CA PHE A 34 1.48 2.42 -22.48
C PHE A 34 1.45 1.17 -23.38
N ASP A 35 2.60 0.50 -23.51
CA ASP A 35 2.78 -0.72 -24.30
C ASP A 35 3.17 -1.93 -23.42
N ALA A 36 2.73 -1.96 -22.16
CA ALA A 36 3.01 -3.07 -21.25
C ALA A 36 2.26 -4.34 -21.68
N LYS A 37 2.95 -5.47 -21.65
CA LYS A 37 2.31 -6.79 -21.83
C LYS A 37 1.84 -7.27 -20.47
N LEU A 38 0.53 -7.46 -20.33
CA LEU A 38 -0.09 -7.97 -19.11
C LEU A 38 -0.63 -9.38 -19.36
N THR A 39 -0.34 -10.26 -18.41
CA THR A 39 -0.90 -11.62 -18.36
C THR A 39 -1.50 -11.84 -16.98
N GLY A 40 -2.60 -12.57 -16.93
CA GLY A 40 -3.25 -13.00 -15.69
C GLY A 40 -3.25 -14.51 -15.57
N GLY A 41 -3.02 -15.03 -14.37
CA GLY A 41 -3.04 -16.46 -14.08
C GLY A 41 -3.53 -16.75 -12.66
N ASN A 42 -3.90 -18.01 -12.42
CA ASN A 42 -4.45 -18.46 -11.12
C ASN A 42 -3.41 -19.20 -10.26
N ASP A 43 -2.21 -19.39 -10.76
CA ASP A 43 -1.14 -20.04 -10.01
C ASP A 43 0.13 -19.16 -9.96
N TYR A 44 1.07 -19.55 -9.10
CA TYR A 44 2.28 -18.77 -8.89
C TYR A 44 3.32 -18.88 -10.02
N SER A 45 3.14 -19.76 -10.99
CA SER A 45 4.06 -19.90 -12.12
C SER A 45 4.12 -18.63 -12.99
N VAL A 46 3.06 -17.82 -12.96
CA VAL A 46 3.03 -16.51 -13.63
C VAL A 46 4.07 -15.53 -13.08
N LEU A 47 4.62 -15.80 -11.89
CA LEU A 47 5.68 -15.00 -11.26
C LEU A 47 7.07 -15.39 -11.73
N ASN A 48 7.24 -16.47 -12.51
CA ASN A 48 8.56 -16.93 -12.94
C ASN A 48 9.35 -15.80 -13.61
N GLY A 49 10.55 -15.56 -13.08
CA GLY A 49 11.46 -14.54 -13.60
C GLY A 49 11.05 -13.10 -13.31
N SER A 50 10.11 -12.86 -12.39
CA SER A 50 9.73 -11.51 -11.99
C SER A 50 10.86 -10.83 -11.20
N ASP A 51 11.17 -9.58 -11.55
CA ASP A 51 12.12 -8.74 -10.82
C ASP A 51 11.48 -8.06 -9.60
N VAL A 52 10.18 -7.74 -9.69
CA VAL A 52 9.41 -7.08 -8.64
C VAL A 52 8.08 -7.78 -8.44
N VAL A 53 7.71 -8.03 -7.18
CA VAL A 53 6.42 -8.60 -6.79
C VAL A 53 5.71 -7.65 -5.85
N ILE A 54 4.48 -7.26 -6.17
CA ILE A 54 3.62 -6.46 -5.30
C ILE A 54 2.55 -7.38 -4.69
N VAL A 55 2.53 -7.47 -3.36
CA VAL A 55 1.63 -8.35 -2.62
C VAL A 55 0.52 -7.54 -1.97
N THR A 56 -0.70 -7.71 -2.51
CA THR A 56 -1.94 -7.11 -1.98
C THR A 56 -2.87 -8.17 -1.39
N ALA A 57 -2.43 -9.44 -1.38
CA ALA A 57 -3.23 -10.57 -0.90
C ALA A 57 -3.53 -10.43 0.60
N GLY A 58 -4.77 -10.69 0.98
CA GLY A 58 -5.21 -10.65 2.37
C GLY A 58 -6.70 -10.41 2.48
N VAL A 59 -7.21 -10.59 3.68
CA VAL A 59 -8.63 -10.36 3.99
C VAL A 59 -8.75 -8.99 4.68
N PRO A 60 -9.67 -8.11 4.26
CA PRO A 60 -9.97 -6.89 4.98
C PRO A 60 -10.65 -7.21 6.31
N ARG A 61 -10.51 -6.31 7.28
CA ARG A 61 -11.19 -6.43 8.56
C ARG A 61 -12.70 -6.43 8.34
N LYS A 62 -13.39 -7.43 8.90
CA LYS A 62 -14.85 -7.53 8.87
C LYS A 62 -15.45 -7.06 10.20
N PRO A 63 -16.69 -6.57 10.22
CA PRO A 63 -17.39 -6.28 11.46
C PRO A 63 -17.38 -7.51 12.39
N GLY A 64 -17.06 -7.30 13.68
CA GLY A 64 -16.95 -8.37 14.67
C GLY A 64 -15.62 -9.14 14.68
N MET A 65 -14.71 -8.89 13.74
CA MET A 65 -13.38 -9.51 13.71
C MET A 65 -12.43 -8.76 14.63
N SER A 66 -11.76 -9.49 15.53
CA SER A 66 -10.71 -8.93 16.37
C SER A 66 -9.45 -8.61 15.55
N ARG A 67 -8.52 -7.85 16.15
CA ARG A 67 -7.22 -7.59 15.52
C ARG A 67 -6.40 -8.88 15.40
N ASP A 68 -6.50 -9.75 16.39
CA ASP A 68 -5.76 -11.02 16.43
C ASP A 68 -6.27 -12.02 15.39
N ASP A 69 -7.59 -12.10 15.19
CA ASP A 69 -8.19 -12.93 14.14
C ASP A 69 -7.72 -12.50 12.73
N LEU A 70 -7.62 -11.18 12.53
CA LEU A 70 -7.11 -10.64 11.26
C LEU A 70 -5.63 -10.98 11.04
N ILE A 71 -4.82 -10.87 12.10
CA ILE A 71 -3.40 -11.22 12.06
C ILE A 71 -3.23 -12.71 11.74
N GLU A 72 -3.97 -13.59 12.40
CA GLU A 72 -3.89 -15.04 12.17
C GLU A 72 -4.28 -15.39 10.73
N THR A 73 -5.42 -14.88 10.26
CA THR A 73 -5.91 -15.12 8.92
C THR A 73 -4.90 -14.65 7.87
N ASN A 74 -4.43 -13.41 7.96
CA ASN A 74 -3.48 -12.87 7.01
C ASN A 74 -2.08 -13.47 7.12
N THR A 75 -1.69 -13.95 8.30
CA THR A 75 -0.45 -14.73 8.47
C THR A 75 -0.48 -16.00 7.61
N ASN A 76 -1.59 -16.72 7.59
CA ASN A 76 -1.73 -17.93 6.77
C ASN A 76 -1.69 -17.61 5.27
N VAL A 77 -2.32 -16.50 4.85
CA VAL A 77 -2.22 -16.01 3.47
C VAL A 77 -0.76 -15.67 3.11
N MET A 78 -0.06 -14.93 3.98
CA MET A 78 1.34 -14.53 3.74
C MET A 78 2.28 -15.73 3.67
N LYS A 79 2.04 -16.80 4.45
CA LYS A 79 2.82 -18.04 4.35
C LYS A 79 2.67 -18.71 2.99
N GLN A 80 1.45 -18.76 2.45
CA GLN A 80 1.18 -19.34 1.11
C GLN A 80 1.83 -18.49 0.01
N VAL A 81 1.63 -17.17 0.06
CA VAL A 81 2.24 -16.22 -0.90
C VAL A 81 3.76 -16.29 -0.84
N GLY A 82 4.33 -16.31 0.37
CA GLY A 82 5.77 -16.41 0.58
C GLY A 82 6.38 -17.67 -0.02
N LYS A 83 5.70 -18.81 0.13
CA LYS A 83 6.12 -20.06 -0.54
C LYS A 83 6.06 -19.92 -2.06
N GLY A 84 4.97 -19.35 -2.60
CA GLY A 84 4.85 -19.11 -4.04
C GLY A 84 5.98 -18.22 -4.60
N ILE A 85 6.39 -17.19 -3.86
CA ILE A 85 7.51 -16.32 -4.23
C ILE A 85 8.84 -17.09 -4.17
N ALA A 86 9.09 -17.83 -3.08
CA ALA A 86 10.31 -18.62 -2.91
C ALA A 86 10.51 -19.63 -4.05
N ASP A 87 9.44 -20.28 -4.45
CA ASP A 87 9.48 -21.34 -5.47
C ASP A 87 9.63 -20.80 -6.91
N ASN A 88 9.11 -19.57 -7.21
CA ASN A 88 9.02 -19.08 -8.58
C ASN A 88 9.92 -17.85 -8.86
N CYS A 89 10.17 -16.99 -7.87
CA CYS A 89 10.95 -15.76 -8.06
C CYS A 89 11.76 -15.36 -6.81
N PRO A 90 12.67 -16.23 -6.31
CA PRO A 90 13.38 -16.04 -5.04
C PRO A 90 14.29 -14.80 -5.00
N ASN A 91 14.62 -14.22 -6.14
CA ASN A 91 15.48 -13.05 -6.26
C ASN A 91 14.70 -11.74 -6.43
N ALA A 92 13.37 -11.79 -6.51
CA ALA A 92 12.53 -10.62 -6.72
C ALA A 92 12.64 -9.62 -5.56
N PHE A 93 12.42 -8.35 -5.87
CA PHE A 93 12.15 -7.33 -4.87
C PHE A 93 10.66 -7.34 -4.53
N VAL A 94 10.31 -7.45 -3.26
CA VAL A 94 8.93 -7.62 -2.83
C VAL A 94 8.41 -6.37 -2.14
N ILE A 95 7.25 -5.89 -2.57
CA ILE A 95 6.53 -4.78 -1.96
C ILE A 95 5.24 -5.34 -1.34
N CYS A 96 5.14 -5.35 -0.03
CA CYS A 96 3.97 -5.80 0.70
C CYS A 96 3.03 -4.62 1.00
N ILE A 97 1.73 -4.82 0.73
CA ILE A 97 0.68 -3.81 1.00
C ILE A 97 -0.35 -4.34 2.01
N THR A 98 -0.29 -5.64 2.33
CA THR A 98 -1.26 -6.33 3.18
C THR A 98 -1.21 -5.85 4.62
N ASN A 99 -2.39 -5.55 5.18
CA ASN A 99 -2.54 -5.14 6.58
C ASN A 99 -2.79 -6.33 7.53
N PRO A 100 -2.36 -6.23 8.80
CA PRO A 100 -1.53 -5.19 9.41
C PRO A 100 -0.10 -5.19 8.86
N LEU A 101 0.30 -4.07 8.23
CA LEU A 101 1.47 -4.02 7.34
C LEU A 101 2.76 -4.51 7.99
N ASP A 102 3.12 -3.92 9.15
CA ASP A 102 4.41 -4.20 9.80
C ASP A 102 4.55 -5.68 10.17
N ALA A 103 3.45 -6.30 10.64
CA ALA A 103 3.42 -7.72 10.95
C ALA A 103 3.51 -8.59 9.69
N MET A 104 2.74 -8.22 8.64
CA MET A 104 2.67 -9.01 7.40
C MET A 104 3.97 -8.97 6.59
N VAL A 105 4.68 -7.84 6.58
CA VAL A 105 6.04 -7.75 6.00
C VAL A 105 6.98 -8.75 6.67
N GLY A 106 7.00 -8.79 8.00
CA GLY A 106 7.86 -9.71 8.74
C GLY A 106 7.50 -11.19 8.53
N VAL A 107 6.22 -11.51 8.44
CA VAL A 107 5.75 -12.88 8.12
C VAL A 107 6.15 -13.27 6.71
N LEU A 108 5.88 -12.41 5.74
CA LEU A 108 6.18 -12.65 4.32
C LEU A 108 7.68 -12.84 4.08
N GLN A 109 8.51 -11.99 4.72
CA GLN A 109 9.96 -12.11 4.65
C GLN A 109 10.45 -13.49 5.08
N ARG A 110 9.99 -13.96 6.24
CA ARG A 110 10.38 -15.27 6.77
C ARG A 110 9.85 -16.42 5.91
N ALA A 111 8.60 -16.32 5.46
CA ALA A 111 7.97 -17.35 4.64
C ALA A 111 8.61 -17.51 3.26
N ALA A 112 9.06 -16.41 2.66
CA ALA A 112 9.72 -16.41 1.36
C ALA A 112 11.25 -16.56 1.44
N GLY A 113 11.84 -16.56 2.64
CA GLY A 113 13.31 -16.62 2.82
C GLY A 113 14.05 -15.41 2.27
N LEU A 114 13.40 -14.24 2.19
CA LEU A 114 13.96 -13.05 1.57
C LEU A 114 14.98 -12.35 2.49
N LYS A 115 16.03 -11.81 1.88
CA LYS A 115 16.94 -10.91 2.57
C LYS A 115 16.22 -9.61 2.93
N THR A 116 16.63 -8.95 4.03
CA THR A 116 15.98 -7.73 4.53
C THR A 116 15.93 -6.59 3.49
N ASN A 117 16.94 -6.50 2.63
CA ASN A 117 17.00 -5.49 1.56
C ASN A 117 16.21 -5.88 0.30
N LYS A 118 15.47 -6.97 0.32
CA LYS A 118 14.65 -7.46 -0.80
C LYS A 118 13.16 -7.36 -0.53
N ILE A 119 12.76 -6.80 0.62
CA ILE A 119 11.35 -6.63 0.96
C ILE A 119 11.12 -5.29 1.65
N VAL A 120 10.03 -4.63 1.29
CA VAL A 120 9.53 -3.40 1.94
C VAL A 120 8.02 -3.46 2.13
N GLY A 121 7.53 -2.72 3.11
CA GLY A 121 6.11 -2.39 3.25
C GLY A 121 5.81 -1.06 2.58
N MET A 122 4.72 -0.97 1.83
CA MET A 122 4.26 0.28 1.24
C MET A 122 3.12 0.86 2.09
N ALA A 123 3.39 1.96 2.78
CA ALA A 123 2.43 2.72 3.56
C ALA A 123 2.73 4.23 3.52
N GLY A 124 3.96 4.62 3.81
CA GLY A 124 4.36 6.02 3.94
C GLY A 124 4.08 6.87 2.70
N VAL A 125 4.12 6.31 1.51
CA VAL A 125 3.74 6.99 0.27
C VAL A 125 2.27 7.39 0.30
N LEU A 126 1.38 6.46 0.69
CA LEU A 126 -0.05 6.71 0.81
C LEU A 126 -0.36 7.68 1.96
N ASP A 127 0.28 7.49 3.11
CA ASP A 127 0.06 8.34 4.28
C ASP A 127 0.55 9.77 4.02
N SER A 128 1.69 9.92 3.36
CA SER A 128 2.19 11.23 2.91
C SER A 128 1.27 11.88 1.88
N ALA A 129 0.72 11.10 0.93
CA ALA A 129 -0.23 11.63 -0.05
C ALA A 129 -1.52 12.14 0.62
N ARG A 130 -2.05 11.40 1.60
CA ARG A 130 -3.21 11.82 2.39
C ARG A 130 -2.91 13.09 3.19
N PHE A 131 -1.77 13.14 3.85
CA PHE A 131 -1.36 14.32 4.62
C PHE A 131 -1.20 15.55 3.72
N ARG A 132 -0.62 15.39 2.52
CA ARG A 132 -0.56 16.46 1.50
C ARG A 132 -1.94 16.94 1.07
N TYR A 133 -2.87 16.02 0.85
CA TYR A 133 -4.24 16.37 0.49
C TYR A 133 -4.91 17.21 1.59
N PHE A 134 -4.84 16.79 2.84
CA PHE A 134 -5.44 17.52 3.95
C PHE A 134 -4.78 18.89 4.20
N LEU A 135 -3.47 19.00 4.03
CA LEU A 135 -2.82 20.31 4.07
C LEU A 135 -3.31 21.22 2.94
N ALA A 136 -3.47 20.69 1.74
CA ALA A 136 -4.01 21.46 0.61
C ALA A 136 -5.45 21.97 0.89
N GLU A 137 -6.29 21.13 1.49
CA GLU A 137 -7.66 21.52 1.94
C GLU A 137 -7.60 22.59 3.03
N GLU A 138 -6.77 22.42 4.07
CA GLU A 138 -6.65 23.39 5.17
C GLU A 138 -6.23 24.78 4.70
N PHE A 139 -5.29 24.83 3.74
CA PHE A 139 -4.77 26.09 3.19
C PHE A 139 -5.49 26.58 1.93
N ASN A 140 -6.46 25.81 1.43
CA ASN A 140 -7.21 26.10 0.19
C ASN A 140 -6.26 26.35 -1.00
N VAL A 141 -5.31 25.46 -1.20
CA VAL A 141 -4.32 25.51 -2.30
C VAL A 141 -4.33 24.23 -3.12
N SER A 142 -3.65 24.24 -4.26
CA SER A 142 -3.46 23.01 -5.04
C SER A 142 -2.57 22.01 -4.29
N VAL A 143 -2.88 20.72 -4.37
CA VAL A 143 -2.01 19.64 -3.87
C VAL A 143 -0.60 19.65 -4.49
N ARG A 144 -0.44 20.31 -5.64
CA ARG A 144 0.86 20.46 -6.31
C ARG A 144 1.79 21.41 -5.57
N ASP A 145 1.22 22.32 -4.78
CA ASP A 145 1.96 23.31 -4.02
C ASP A 145 2.31 22.82 -2.61
N VAL A 146 1.93 21.57 -2.27
CA VAL A 146 2.20 20.97 -0.96
C VAL A 146 3.28 19.91 -1.06
N SER A 147 4.31 20.04 -0.24
CA SER A 147 5.32 19.00 0.01
C SER A 147 5.23 18.57 1.46
N ALA A 148 4.93 17.30 1.72
CA ALA A 148 4.80 16.78 3.07
C ALA A 148 5.13 15.30 3.14
N PHE A 149 5.56 14.85 4.32
CA PHE A 149 6.02 13.50 4.57
C PHE A 149 5.45 12.96 5.87
N VAL A 150 5.13 11.66 5.85
CA VAL A 150 4.77 10.89 7.04
C VAL A 150 5.73 9.72 7.15
N LEU A 151 6.30 9.52 8.33
CA LEU A 151 7.18 8.41 8.67
C LEU A 151 6.61 7.60 9.85
N GLY A 152 7.32 6.55 10.25
CA GLY A 152 6.93 5.66 11.34
C GLY A 152 6.16 4.42 10.88
N GLY A 153 5.61 3.68 11.83
CA GLY A 153 4.77 2.51 11.54
C GLY A 153 3.42 2.90 10.95
N HIS A 154 2.80 1.99 10.21
CA HIS A 154 1.49 2.24 9.59
C HIS A 154 0.36 2.05 10.60
N GLY A 155 -0.08 3.14 11.24
CA GLY A 155 -1.12 3.16 12.28
C GLY A 155 -0.90 4.31 13.28
N ASP A 156 -1.20 4.07 14.57
CA ASP A 156 -1.13 5.09 15.62
C ASP A 156 0.29 5.64 15.84
N SER A 157 1.32 4.91 15.42
CA SER A 157 2.72 5.32 15.49
C SER A 157 3.22 6.13 14.29
N MET A 158 2.33 6.55 13.38
CA MET A 158 2.67 7.48 12.30
C MET A 158 3.11 8.84 12.83
N VAL A 159 4.14 9.40 12.20
CA VAL A 159 4.71 10.71 12.56
C VAL A 159 4.72 11.61 11.34
N PRO A 160 3.77 12.55 11.20
CA PRO A 160 3.86 13.60 10.20
C PRO A 160 5.05 14.51 10.48
N LEU A 161 5.87 14.72 9.48
CA LEU A 161 7.06 15.58 9.60
C LEU A 161 6.69 17.05 9.34
N ILE A 162 5.95 17.66 10.23
CA ILE A 162 5.44 19.04 10.10
C ILE A 162 6.59 20.01 9.81
N ARG A 163 7.72 19.85 10.53
CA ARG A 163 8.90 20.69 10.36
C ARG A 163 9.47 20.70 8.94
N TYR A 164 9.31 19.58 8.22
CA TYR A 164 9.82 19.42 6.86
C TYR A 164 8.72 19.50 5.80
N SER A 165 7.51 19.87 6.22
CA SER A 165 6.38 20.06 5.32
C SER A 165 6.25 21.52 4.92
N THR A 166 5.94 21.78 3.65
CA THR A 166 5.81 23.13 3.10
C THR A 166 4.54 23.28 2.28
N VAL A 167 3.98 24.48 2.27
CA VAL A 167 2.88 24.89 1.39
C VAL A 167 3.36 26.09 0.59
N ALA A 168 3.34 26.00 -0.74
CA ALA A 168 3.91 26.99 -1.65
C ALA A 168 5.36 27.39 -1.31
N GLY A 169 6.16 26.44 -0.80
CA GLY A 169 7.53 26.66 -0.39
C GLY A 169 7.70 27.24 1.03
N ILE A 170 6.61 27.66 1.70
CA ILE A 170 6.65 28.18 3.08
C ILE A 170 6.53 27.00 4.06
N PRO A 171 7.44 26.86 5.04
CA PRO A 171 7.35 25.82 6.07
C PRO A 171 6.04 25.89 6.84
N VAL A 172 5.43 24.74 7.12
CA VAL A 172 4.18 24.70 7.91
C VAL A 172 4.31 25.32 9.30
N PRO A 173 5.44 25.18 10.03
CA PRO A 173 5.63 25.90 11.29
C PRO A 173 5.53 27.42 11.14
N ASP A 174 6.09 28.01 10.09
CA ASP A 174 6.05 29.45 9.84
C ASP A 174 4.60 29.90 9.55
N LEU A 175 3.82 29.10 8.81
CA LEU A 175 2.40 29.37 8.56
C LEU A 175 1.57 29.31 9.85
N ILE A 176 1.94 28.46 10.80
CA ILE A 176 1.32 28.42 12.14
C ILE A 176 1.66 29.70 12.92
N GLU A 177 2.91 30.12 12.91
CA GLU A 177 3.35 31.36 13.57
C GLU A 177 2.67 32.60 12.97
N MET A 178 2.45 32.62 11.67
CA MET A 178 1.70 33.66 10.96
C MET A 178 0.19 33.64 11.24
N GLY A 179 -0.32 32.63 11.94
CA GLY A 179 -1.74 32.51 12.28
C GLY A 179 -2.64 32.00 11.16
N TRP A 180 -2.09 31.43 10.11
CA TRP A 180 -2.86 30.87 8.98
C TRP A 180 -3.58 29.56 9.36
N THR A 181 -3.03 28.82 10.30
CA THR A 181 -3.59 27.60 10.87
C THR A 181 -3.08 27.39 12.29
N THR A 182 -3.48 26.29 12.94
CA THR A 182 -3.00 25.92 14.27
C THR A 182 -2.35 24.55 14.27
N GLN A 183 -1.43 24.34 15.22
CA GLN A 183 -0.80 23.03 15.43
C GLN A 183 -1.84 21.92 15.67
N GLU A 184 -2.94 22.23 16.36
CA GLU A 184 -4.01 21.29 16.65
C GLU A 184 -4.71 20.82 15.38
N LYS A 185 -5.09 21.75 14.49
CA LYS A 185 -5.69 21.42 13.19
C LYS A 185 -4.78 20.54 12.35
N ILE A 186 -3.50 20.88 12.25
CA ILE A 186 -2.53 20.07 11.51
C ILE A 186 -2.40 18.67 12.12
N CYS A 187 -2.46 18.55 13.44
CA CYS A 187 -2.40 17.25 14.12
C CYS A 187 -3.67 16.42 13.94
N LEU A 188 -4.85 17.03 13.79
CA LEU A 188 -6.09 16.31 13.48
C LEU A 188 -6.01 15.61 12.11
N HIS A 189 -5.29 16.17 11.16
CA HIS A 189 -5.03 15.55 9.85
C HIS A 189 -4.05 14.36 9.91
N LYS A 190 -3.51 14.02 11.10
CA LYS A 190 -2.71 12.80 11.34
C LYS A 190 -3.47 11.52 11.10
N ALA A 191 -4.78 11.51 11.29
CA ALA A 191 -5.56 10.31 11.44
C ALA A 191 -6.63 10.17 10.36
N PRO A 192 -6.32 9.57 9.26
CA PRO A 192 -7.33 8.82 8.58
C PRO A 192 -7.02 7.31 8.64
N ALA A 193 -6.87 6.78 9.84
CA ALA A 193 -7.42 5.46 10.10
C ALA A 193 -8.93 5.62 10.37
N VAL A 194 -9.60 6.53 9.66
CA VAL A 194 -11.04 6.56 9.66
C VAL A 194 -11.52 5.29 8.99
N SER A 195 -12.01 4.39 9.83
CA SER A 195 -13.01 3.43 9.43
C SER A 195 -14.01 4.11 8.49
N VAL A 196 -13.91 3.84 7.19
CA VAL A 196 -15.01 4.04 6.26
C VAL A 196 -16.06 2.99 6.62
N THR A 197 -16.73 3.19 7.74
CA THR A 197 -17.81 2.32 8.24
C THR A 197 -18.88 3.14 8.97
N GLU A 198 -19.11 4.39 8.53
CA GLU A 198 -20.33 5.11 8.87
C GLU A 198 -20.66 6.05 7.70
N ALA A 199 -21.26 5.49 6.66
CA ALA A 199 -22.14 6.14 5.70
C ALA A 199 -23.05 5.08 5.11
#